data_c708f967bab6f5613bcc452912b38ac9
#
_entry.id   c708f967bab6f5613bcc452912b38ac9
#
_cell.length_a   1.000
_cell.length_b   1.000
_cell.length_c   1.000
_cell.angle_alpha   90.00
_cell.angle_beta   90.00
_cell.angle_gamma   90.00
#
_symmetry.space_group_name_H-M   'P 1'
#
loop_
_entity.id
_entity.type
_entity.pdbx_description
1 polymer ?
#
loop_
_entity_poly.entity_id
_entity_poly.type
_entity_poly.pdbx_seq_one_letter_code
_entity_poly.pdbx_strand_id
1 'polypeptide(L)'
;MKEALFLKVLIKKNLKKKTGLKVNFVQDNQSISQRGVIRGLHLQKGEFAQAKLTRVIKGRVLDVAVDLRKDSPTFGKHFSIELSGENNKQLFVPKGFAHGFSVLEDDTIFAYKCDYYYNKESEGGVVYNDKELDIDWMLNEEEMILVEKDKELKRFKNLFF
;
A
#
# COMPACT_ATOMS: atom_id res chain seq x y z
N MET A 1 -30.29 -15.37 -13.69
CA MET A 1 -28.84 -15.59 -13.42
C MET A 1 -28.10 -14.30 -13.72
N LYS A 2 -27.27 -13.81 -12.79
CA LYS A 2 -26.33 -12.72 -13.12
C LYS A 2 -25.27 -13.31 -14.05
N GLU A 3 -25.05 -12.69 -15.21
CA GLU A 3 -23.93 -13.04 -16.09
C GLU A 3 -22.61 -12.93 -15.32
N ALA A 4 -21.63 -13.77 -15.66
CA ALA A 4 -20.31 -13.72 -15.06
C ALA A 4 -19.63 -12.39 -15.40
N LEU A 5 -19.17 -11.66 -14.40
CA LEU A 5 -18.39 -10.43 -14.58
C LEU A 5 -16.96 -10.79 -15.00
N PHE A 6 -16.57 -10.39 -16.21
CA PHE A 6 -15.19 -10.53 -16.68
C PHE A 6 -14.42 -9.20 -16.56
N LEU A 7 -13.35 -9.19 -15.80
CA LEU A 7 -12.51 -8.02 -15.57
C LEU A 7 -11.09 -8.23 -16.10
N LYS A 8 -10.60 -7.31 -16.93
CA LYS A 8 -9.17 -7.21 -17.28
C LYS A 8 -8.45 -6.44 -16.19
N VAL A 9 -7.92 -7.12 -15.20
CA VAL A 9 -7.35 -6.53 -13.99
C VAL A 9 -6.08 -5.71 -14.25
N LEU A 10 -5.24 -6.12 -15.19
CA LEU A 10 -4.06 -5.37 -15.60
C LEU A 10 -3.87 -5.43 -17.12
N ILE A 11 -3.70 -4.25 -17.72
CA ILE A 11 -3.21 -4.11 -19.09
C ILE A 11 -2.00 -3.17 -19.05
N LYS A 12 -0.78 -3.68 -19.27
CA LYS A 12 0.48 -2.92 -19.21
C LYS A 12 0.45 -1.63 -20.04
N LYS A 13 -0.17 -1.66 -21.24
CA LYS A 13 -0.34 -0.48 -22.10
C LYS A 13 -1.15 0.63 -21.42
N ASN A 14 -2.23 0.25 -20.72
CA ASN A 14 -3.09 1.21 -20.02
C ASN A 14 -2.39 1.80 -18.80
N LEU A 15 -1.65 0.98 -18.04
CA LEU A 15 -0.85 1.46 -16.91
C LEU A 15 0.19 2.48 -17.39
N LYS A 16 0.95 2.17 -18.45
CA LYS A 16 1.91 3.11 -19.06
C LYS A 16 1.25 4.43 -19.49
N LYS A 17 0.06 4.36 -20.11
CA LYS A 17 -0.68 5.56 -20.54
C LYS A 17 -1.08 6.44 -19.37
N LYS A 18 -1.48 5.84 -18.23
CA LYS A 18 -1.94 6.57 -17.03
C LYS A 18 -0.80 7.10 -16.16
N THR A 19 0.30 6.36 -16.04
CA THR A 19 1.40 6.68 -15.12
C THR A 19 2.62 7.30 -15.82
N GLY A 20 2.71 7.18 -17.15
CA GLY A 20 3.93 7.53 -17.92
C GLY A 20 5.06 6.49 -17.76
N LEU A 21 4.93 5.52 -16.87
CA LEU A 21 5.99 4.59 -16.48
C LEU A 21 5.86 3.24 -17.21
N LYS A 22 7.01 2.67 -17.60
CA LYS A 22 7.11 1.28 -18.05
C LYS A 22 7.43 0.41 -16.85
N VAL A 23 6.44 -0.28 -16.31
CA VAL A 23 6.57 -1.15 -15.14
C VAL A 23 6.51 -2.61 -15.56
N ASN A 24 7.42 -3.43 -15.02
CA ASN A 24 7.43 -4.88 -15.21
C ASN A 24 7.24 -5.55 -13.85
N PHE A 25 6.04 -6.04 -13.56
CA PHE A 25 5.75 -6.74 -12.32
C PHE A 25 6.33 -8.16 -12.37
N VAL A 26 7.02 -8.53 -11.29
CA VAL A 26 7.74 -9.81 -11.15
C VAL A 26 7.25 -10.65 -9.97
N GLN A 27 6.42 -10.06 -9.08
CA GLN A 27 5.93 -10.74 -7.89
C GLN A 27 4.48 -10.35 -7.63
N ASP A 28 3.65 -11.35 -7.31
CA ASP A 28 2.28 -11.19 -6.83
C ASP A 28 2.20 -11.60 -5.36
N ASN A 29 1.50 -10.80 -4.56
CA ASN A 29 1.22 -11.07 -3.15
C ASN A 29 -0.28 -11.02 -2.90
N GLN A 30 -0.75 -11.85 -2.00
CA GLN A 30 -2.14 -11.87 -1.55
C GLN A 30 -2.21 -12.16 -0.06
N SER A 31 -3.10 -11.47 0.63
CA SER A 31 -3.42 -11.72 2.04
C SER A 31 -4.92 -11.86 2.24
N ILE A 32 -5.29 -12.60 3.28
CA ILE A 32 -6.65 -12.63 3.82
C ILE A 32 -6.53 -12.10 5.25
N SER A 33 -7.35 -11.12 5.60
CA SER A 33 -7.26 -10.44 6.89
C SER A 33 -8.63 -10.08 7.42
N GLN A 34 -8.74 -10.01 8.76
CA GLN A 34 -9.93 -9.56 9.46
C GLN A 34 -9.93 -8.03 9.59
N ARG A 35 -11.10 -7.44 9.84
CA ARG A 35 -11.26 -6.03 10.17
C ARG A 35 -10.31 -5.65 11.32
N GLY A 36 -9.75 -4.46 11.25
CA GLY A 36 -8.83 -3.92 12.26
C GLY A 36 -7.35 -4.13 11.94
N VAL A 37 -7.00 -5.09 11.08
CA VAL A 37 -5.58 -5.31 10.70
C VAL A 37 -5.03 -4.08 9.98
N ILE A 38 -3.89 -3.57 10.49
CA ILE A 38 -3.07 -2.54 9.83
C ILE A 38 -1.73 -3.16 9.45
N ARG A 39 -1.26 -2.87 8.24
CA ARG A 39 0.07 -3.23 7.73
C ARG A 39 0.76 -1.99 7.20
N GLY A 40 2.00 -1.80 7.59
CA GLY A 40 2.81 -0.70 7.08
C GLY A 40 3.17 0.35 8.13
N LEU A 41 3.67 1.46 7.69
CA LEU A 41 3.98 1.87 6.30
C LEU A 41 5.35 1.36 5.87
N HIS A 42 5.42 0.55 4.83
CA HIS A 42 6.65 -0.10 4.38
C HIS A 42 7.13 0.40 3.01
N LEU A 43 8.45 0.46 2.82
CA LEU A 43 9.09 0.58 1.52
C LEU A 43 10.37 -0.24 1.49
N GLN A 44 10.86 -0.53 0.30
CA GLN A 44 12.24 -0.98 0.08
C GLN A 44 13.08 0.17 -0.46
N LYS A 45 14.34 0.27 0.00
CA LYS A 45 15.26 1.36 -0.31
C LYS A 45 16.28 0.98 -1.38
N GLY A 46 16.89 2.02 -1.98
CA GLY A 46 17.99 1.86 -2.92
C GLY A 46 17.59 1.09 -4.18
N GLU A 47 18.46 0.21 -4.63
CA GLU A 47 18.26 -0.61 -5.83
C GLU A 47 17.09 -1.60 -5.72
N PHE A 48 16.70 -1.97 -4.51
CA PHE A 48 15.55 -2.87 -4.23
C PHE A 48 14.21 -2.16 -4.16
N ALA A 49 14.17 -0.85 -4.41
CA ALA A 49 12.92 -0.08 -4.35
C ALA A 49 11.84 -0.69 -5.25
N GLN A 50 10.64 -0.81 -4.71
CA GLN A 50 9.49 -1.42 -5.38
C GLN A 50 8.41 -0.40 -5.71
N ALA A 51 7.90 -0.45 -6.94
CA ALA A 51 6.57 0.06 -7.25
C ALA A 51 5.55 -1.05 -7.05
N LYS A 52 4.34 -0.69 -6.63
CA LYS A 52 3.25 -1.64 -6.35
C LYS A 52 2.00 -1.26 -7.11
N LEU A 53 1.21 -2.26 -7.47
CA LEU A 53 -0.15 -2.07 -7.96
C LEU A 53 -1.09 -2.89 -7.08
N THR A 54 -1.92 -2.21 -6.32
CA THR A 54 -2.76 -2.79 -5.27
C THR A 54 -4.21 -2.86 -5.69
N ARG A 55 -4.94 -3.83 -5.16
CA ARG A 55 -6.39 -3.98 -5.32
C ARG A 55 -6.99 -4.84 -4.21
N VAL A 56 -8.29 -4.71 -4.02
CA VAL A 56 -9.09 -5.63 -3.20
C VAL A 56 -9.85 -6.59 -4.11
N ILE A 57 -9.84 -7.88 -3.80
CA ILE A 57 -10.60 -8.92 -4.49
C ILE A 57 -11.96 -9.11 -3.83
N LYS A 58 -11.99 -9.14 -2.48
CA LYS A 58 -13.17 -9.26 -1.63
C LYS A 58 -12.97 -8.37 -0.40
N GLY A 59 -14.05 -7.76 0.08
CA GLY A 59 -14.00 -6.88 1.24
C GLY A 59 -13.51 -5.48 0.90
N ARG A 60 -12.90 -4.79 1.88
CA ARG A 60 -12.57 -3.37 1.78
C ARG A 60 -11.35 -3.00 2.61
N VAL A 61 -10.49 -2.13 2.07
CA VAL A 61 -9.36 -1.52 2.79
C VAL A 61 -9.32 -0.01 2.56
N LEU A 62 -8.73 0.72 3.51
CA LEU A 62 -8.13 2.02 3.23
C LEU A 62 -6.68 1.76 2.83
N ASP A 63 -6.31 2.12 1.62
CA ASP A 63 -4.96 1.96 1.08
C ASP A 63 -4.24 3.31 1.09
N VAL A 64 -3.02 3.36 1.63
CA VAL A 64 -2.30 4.59 1.96
C VAL A 64 -0.90 4.57 1.36
N ALA A 65 -0.53 5.63 0.66
CA ALA A 65 0.80 5.86 0.13
C ALA A 65 1.37 7.19 0.62
N VAL A 66 2.56 7.17 1.21
CA VAL A 66 3.28 8.35 1.73
C VAL A 66 4.51 8.62 0.89
N ASP A 67 4.66 9.82 0.35
CA ASP A 67 5.83 10.22 -0.42
C ASP A 67 7.05 10.44 0.50
N LEU A 68 8.05 9.58 0.38
CA LEU A 68 9.31 9.68 1.13
C LEU A 68 10.51 10.11 0.25
N ARG A 69 10.28 10.61 -0.94
CA ARG A 69 11.31 11.12 -1.84
C ARG A 69 11.70 12.54 -1.42
N LYS A 70 12.92 12.72 -0.91
CA LYS A 70 13.39 13.99 -0.29
C LYS A 70 13.21 15.22 -1.19
N ASP A 71 13.43 15.07 -2.49
CA ASP A 71 13.37 16.19 -3.45
C ASP A 71 11.98 16.35 -4.08
N SER A 72 11.00 15.61 -3.62
CA SER A 72 9.63 15.70 -4.13
C SER A 72 8.89 16.89 -3.53
N PRO A 73 8.12 17.64 -4.33
CA PRO A 73 7.26 18.71 -3.81
C PRO A 73 6.14 18.18 -2.89
N THR A 74 5.89 16.88 -2.91
CA THR A 74 4.92 16.18 -2.03
C THR A 74 5.58 15.36 -0.93
N PHE A 75 6.88 15.59 -0.65
CA PHE A 75 7.58 14.92 0.45
C PHE A 75 6.81 15.04 1.78
N GLY A 76 6.60 13.92 2.46
CA GLY A 76 5.81 13.84 3.69
C GLY A 76 4.30 13.96 3.51
N LYS A 77 3.80 14.11 2.30
CA LYS A 77 2.36 14.07 2.03
C LYS A 77 1.91 12.63 1.82
N HIS A 78 0.70 12.31 2.24
CA HIS A 78 0.09 11.02 1.98
C HIS A 78 -1.14 11.15 1.08
N PHE A 79 -1.46 10.06 0.39
CA PHE A 79 -2.68 9.85 -0.34
C PHE A 79 -3.36 8.60 0.20
N SER A 80 -4.64 8.71 0.52
CA SER A 80 -5.45 7.61 1.03
C SER A 80 -6.66 7.39 0.13
N ILE A 81 -6.99 6.14 -0.13
CA ILE A 81 -8.13 5.77 -0.97
C ILE A 81 -8.75 4.45 -0.48
N GLU A 82 -10.08 4.41 -0.44
CA GLU A 82 -10.78 3.16 -0.21
C GLU A 82 -10.78 2.29 -1.46
N LEU A 83 -10.28 1.07 -1.32
CA LEU A 83 -10.34 0.01 -2.32
C LEU A 83 -11.28 -1.09 -1.85
N SER A 84 -12.13 -1.60 -2.75
CA SER A 84 -13.04 -2.70 -2.42
C SER A 84 -13.25 -3.65 -3.61
N GLY A 85 -13.74 -4.86 -3.31
CA GLY A 85 -14.17 -5.80 -4.33
C GLY A 85 -15.34 -5.27 -5.17
N GLU A 86 -16.11 -4.31 -4.64
CA GLU A 86 -17.23 -3.67 -5.32
C GLU A 86 -16.80 -2.53 -6.24
N ASN A 87 -15.92 -1.63 -5.74
CA ASN A 87 -15.51 -0.44 -6.51
C ASN A 87 -14.47 -0.75 -7.58
N ASN A 88 -13.79 -1.90 -7.50
CA ASN A 88 -12.79 -2.37 -8.43
C ASN A 88 -11.64 -1.38 -8.70
N LYS A 89 -11.43 -0.41 -7.81
CA LYS A 89 -10.34 0.55 -7.91
C LYS A 89 -8.99 -0.13 -7.65
N GLN A 90 -7.95 0.45 -8.21
CA GLN A 90 -6.57 0.05 -8.00
C GLN A 90 -5.72 1.28 -7.68
N LEU A 91 -4.75 1.13 -6.79
CA LEU A 91 -3.78 2.16 -6.49
C LEU A 91 -2.40 1.75 -7.04
N PHE A 92 -1.79 2.63 -7.84
CA PHE A 92 -0.40 2.50 -8.21
C PHE A 92 0.46 3.31 -7.23
N VAL A 93 1.33 2.61 -6.50
CA VAL A 93 2.28 3.19 -5.55
C VAL A 93 3.66 3.21 -6.20
N PRO A 94 4.21 4.40 -6.53
CA PRO A 94 5.53 4.50 -7.15
C PRO A 94 6.67 4.11 -6.21
N LYS A 95 7.86 3.88 -6.76
CA LYS A 95 9.10 3.74 -5.97
C LYS A 95 9.34 4.99 -5.13
N GLY A 96 9.84 4.79 -3.92
CA GLY A 96 10.11 5.88 -2.97
C GLY A 96 8.91 6.29 -2.11
N PHE A 97 7.75 5.65 -2.30
CA PHE A 97 6.61 5.80 -1.41
C PHE A 97 6.60 4.68 -0.38
N ALA A 98 6.32 5.03 0.89
CA ALA A 98 5.94 4.06 1.90
C ALA A 98 4.46 3.71 1.71
N HIS A 99 4.13 2.43 1.84
CA HIS A 99 2.81 1.89 1.57
C HIS A 99 2.29 1.14 2.79
N GLY A 100 1.02 1.34 3.10
CA GLY A 100 0.31 0.61 4.13
C GLY A 100 -1.19 0.59 3.87
N PHE A 101 -1.91 -0.23 4.61
CA PHE A 101 -3.36 -0.31 4.52
C PHE A 101 -3.99 -0.71 5.85
N SER A 102 -5.24 -0.31 6.05
CA SER A 102 -6.10 -0.80 7.12
C SER A 102 -7.26 -1.61 6.54
N VAL A 103 -7.60 -2.70 7.19
CA VAL A 103 -8.67 -3.62 6.77
C VAL A 103 -9.98 -3.19 7.42
N LEU A 104 -10.99 -2.87 6.61
CA LEU A 104 -12.26 -2.29 7.04
C LEU A 104 -13.41 -3.31 7.10
N GLU A 105 -13.20 -4.53 6.59
CA GLU A 105 -14.17 -5.63 6.60
C GLU A 105 -13.49 -6.96 6.87
N ASP A 106 -14.22 -7.89 7.50
CA ASP A 106 -13.72 -9.25 7.73
C ASP A 106 -13.54 -10.04 6.43
N ASP A 107 -12.65 -11.03 6.46
CA ASP A 107 -12.31 -11.88 5.32
C ASP A 107 -11.90 -11.10 4.07
N THR A 108 -11.32 -9.92 4.25
CA THR A 108 -10.83 -9.10 3.15
C THR A 108 -9.65 -9.76 2.45
N ILE A 109 -9.77 -9.94 1.14
CA ILE A 109 -8.70 -10.44 0.27
C ILE A 109 -8.06 -9.25 -0.45
N PHE A 110 -6.84 -8.90 -0.03
CA PHE A 110 -6.03 -7.83 -0.59
C PHE A 110 -4.90 -8.42 -1.42
N ALA A 111 -4.70 -7.91 -2.64
CA ALA A 111 -3.70 -8.39 -3.57
C ALA A 111 -2.87 -7.23 -4.14
N TYR A 112 -1.57 -7.44 -4.34
CA TYR A 112 -0.71 -6.45 -4.97
C TYR A 112 0.44 -7.07 -5.75
N LYS A 113 0.79 -6.40 -6.85
CA LYS A 113 1.94 -6.73 -7.69
C LYS A 113 3.10 -5.82 -7.34
N CYS A 114 4.32 -6.38 -7.35
CA CYS A 114 5.58 -5.63 -7.17
C CYS A 114 6.45 -5.73 -8.42
N ASP A 115 7.17 -4.65 -8.74
CA ASP A 115 8.10 -4.59 -9.88
C ASP A 115 9.53 -5.01 -9.52
N TYR A 116 9.75 -5.41 -8.27
CA TYR A 116 11.01 -5.98 -7.80
C TYR A 116 10.77 -7.03 -6.70
N TYR A 117 11.77 -7.90 -6.46
CA TYR A 117 11.67 -8.93 -5.44
C TYR A 117 11.84 -8.36 -4.03
N TYR A 118 11.26 -9.05 -3.05
CA TYR A 118 11.42 -8.69 -1.65
C TYR A 118 12.87 -8.88 -1.18
N ASN A 119 13.40 -7.86 -0.50
CA ASN A 119 14.70 -7.88 0.15
C ASN A 119 14.57 -7.35 1.58
N LYS A 120 14.79 -8.23 2.56
CA LYS A 120 14.63 -7.91 3.98
C LYS A 120 15.55 -6.80 4.47
N GLU A 121 16.79 -6.78 3.99
CA GLU A 121 17.80 -5.81 4.44
C GLU A 121 17.54 -4.40 3.93
N SER A 122 16.82 -4.27 2.82
CA SER A 122 16.42 -2.98 2.25
C SER A 122 15.09 -2.47 2.80
N GLU A 123 14.36 -3.30 3.56
CA GLU A 123 13.06 -2.92 4.13
C GLU A 123 13.21 -1.78 5.14
N GLY A 124 12.30 -0.84 5.08
CA GLY A 124 12.17 0.24 6.03
C GLY A 124 10.75 0.76 6.02
N GLY A 125 10.51 1.81 6.80
CA GLY A 125 9.16 2.36 6.85
C GLY A 125 8.99 3.43 7.90
N VAL A 126 7.75 3.88 8.04
CA VAL A 126 7.29 4.85 9.03
C VAL A 126 6.21 4.20 9.88
N VAL A 127 6.25 4.47 11.18
CA VAL A 127 5.22 3.97 12.09
C VAL A 127 3.84 4.52 11.71
N TYR A 128 2.82 3.66 11.79
CA TYR A 128 1.46 3.94 11.33
C TYR A 128 0.80 5.16 12.02
N ASN A 129 1.14 5.43 13.28
CA ASN A 129 0.59 6.50 14.10
C ASN A 129 1.54 7.72 14.21
N ASP A 130 2.28 8.00 13.16
CA ASP A 130 3.15 9.18 13.12
C ASP A 130 2.31 10.46 13.10
N LYS A 131 2.57 11.36 14.07
CA LYS A 131 1.79 12.59 14.24
C LYS A 131 1.97 13.62 13.13
N GLU A 132 3.13 13.60 12.45
CA GLU A 132 3.39 14.52 11.34
C GLU A 132 2.67 14.09 10.07
N LEU A 133 2.46 12.77 9.92
CA LEU A 133 1.70 12.21 8.80
C LEU A 133 0.19 12.32 9.00
N ASP A 134 -0.29 12.26 10.26
CA ASP A 134 -1.70 12.43 10.66
C ASP A 134 -2.69 11.62 9.80
N ILE A 135 -2.41 10.31 9.65
CA ILE A 135 -3.22 9.42 8.81
C ILE A 135 -4.44 8.94 9.60
N ASP A 136 -5.63 9.27 9.09
CA ASP A 136 -6.87 8.65 9.56
C ASP A 136 -7.02 7.26 8.92
N TRP A 137 -6.83 6.21 9.73
CA TRP A 137 -6.95 4.81 9.31
C TRP A 137 -8.38 4.29 9.19
N MET A 138 -9.38 5.13 9.47
CA MET A 138 -10.81 4.77 9.48
C MET A 138 -11.14 3.61 10.45
N LEU A 139 -10.35 3.47 11.53
CA LEU A 139 -10.50 2.48 12.60
C LEU A 139 -10.36 3.18 13.95
N ASN A 140 -11.13 2.73 14.95
CA ASN A 140 -10.89 3.13 16.33
C ASN A 140 -9.60 2.47 16.85
N GLU A 141 -8.88 3.12 17.75
CA GLU A 141 -7.61 2.60 18.30
C GLU A 141 -7.77 1.18 18.90
N GLU A 142 -8.91 0.92 19.55
CA GLU A 142 -9.23 -0.37 20.16
C GLU A 142 -9.44 -1.52 19.14
N GLU A 143 -9.78 -1.17 17.89
CA GLU A 143 -9.96 -2.15 16.80
C GLU A 143 -8.62 -2.49 16.10
N MET A 144 -7.57 -1.67 16.31
CA MET A 144 -6.32 -1.77 15.54
C MET A 144 -5.51 -3.00 15.93
N ILE A 145 -5.22 -3.84 14.95
CA ILE A 145 -4.41 -5.05 15.06
C ILE A 145 -3.14 -4.89 14.24
N LEU A 146 -2.00 -4.82 14.91
CA LEU A 146 -0.68 -4.64 14.29
C LEU A 146 0.28 -5.76 14.70
N VAL A 147 1.18 -6.12 13.80
CA VAL A 147 2.35 -6.94 14.14
C VAL A 147 3.41 -6.08 14.85
N GLU A 148 4.16 -6.69 15.77
CA GLU A 148 5.15 -5.94 16.59
C GLU A 148 6.16 -5.16 15.73
N LYS A 149 6.68 -5.75 14.65
CA LYS A 149 7.63 -5.07 13.77
C LYS A 149 7.10 -3.76 13.17
N ASP A 150 5.80 -3.62 12.97
CA ASP A 150 5.19 -2.41 12.40
C ASP A 150 5.04 -1.30 13.46
N LYS A 151 4.93 -1.68 14.75
CA LYS A 151 4.93 -0.75 15.88
C LYS A 151 6.33 -0.17 16.16
N GLU A 152 7.39 -0.92 15.81
CA GLU A 152 8.79 -0.55 16.03
C GLU A 152 9.39 0.29 14.89
N LEU A 153 8.63 0.56 13.83
CA LEU A 153 9.09 1.41 12.73
C LEU A 153 9.42 2.82 13.23
N LYS A 154 10.37 3.47 12.54
CA LYS A 154 10.83 4.81 12.90
C LYS A 154 9.74 5.87 12.71
N ARG A 155 9.80 6.93 13.51
CA ARG A 155 9.04 8.16 13.27
C ARG A 155 9.54 8.85 12.00
N PHE A 156 8.64 9.56 11.30
CA PHE A 156 8.94 10.27 10.06
C PHE A 156 10.16 11.19 10.19
N LYS A 157 10.20 12.02 11.25
CA LYS A 157 11.32 12.91 11.55
C LYS A 157 12.67 12.20 11.70
N ASN A 158 12.68 10.92 12.06
CA ASN A 158 13.89 10.12 12.32
C ASN A 158 14.35 9.27 11.13
N LEU A 159 13.69 9.40 9.96
CA LEU A 159 14.04 8.61 8.78
C LEU A 159 15.35 9.06 8.11
N PHE A 160 15.74 10.31 8.31
CA PHE A 160 16.76 10.99 7.50
C PHE A 160 17.91 11.58 8.34
N PHE A 161 17.98 11.21 9.62
CA PHE A 161 19.04 11.62 10.54
C PHE A 161 19.85 10.44 11.04
#